data_25c99fe2ce412f5578273d442d94b0ba
#
_entry.id   25c99fe2ce412f5578273d442d94b0ba
#
_cell.length_a   1.000
_cell.length_b   1.000
_cell.length_c   1.000
_cell.angle_alpha   90.00
_cell.angle_beta   90.00
_cell.angle_gamma   90.00
#
_symmetry.space_group_name_H-M   'P 1'
#
loop_
_entity.id
_entity.type
_entity.pdbx_description
1 polymer ?
#
loop_
_entity_poly.entity_id
_entity_poly.type
_entity_poly.pdbx_seq_one_letter_code
_entity_poly.pdbx_strand_id
1 'polypeptide(L)'
;MVKYITPWPEEFIGNIFDFKNGLNKAKEFFGTGIPIINYVDVYSRNAIYKNTVKGKVDLTNSEINRFRVKKGDVFFTRTSETPEEVGLSAVLLEDISDCVFSGFVLRARPKKMVLLPEYCQYCFQTKYVRNAIILGCTYTTRALTNGTQLSKIPLPIPSLSEQKAIAGALSDIDQLISATEKLIAKKQDIKKGLMQELLTGKRRLSGFSDTWENKCLGDVLKVCHGKSQHQVVSQVGPYPIWATSGKIGEASDFIYQYPSVLIGRKGTIDRPFYVDTPFWCIDTIFYTKIKEQNDAKFIYYLFCTIDWLSMNEASGVPSLSAKRIEAITIQLPSYEEQKEIARVLSTIDNNISCLSVKLEKLRNIKQGMMNELLTGRIRLSEEKGHDEQFDDAVLISAIVNAFYTPQYPLGRKKVQKLLYLARRFQNTAPSGFLKKAAGPYKPSARYSGGENIAQKNGYVLLTGADKGTLFAIGKNIDKAIEYAEKWDYLPIVDWLIQNFKYSKVDDLEVLATVDMAICDLTADGQEISVENIKSLIKNNAEWSPKLEKTYFSDTNIAAAINKSQAFFPEK
;
A
#
# COMPACT_ATOMS: atom_id res chain seq x y z
N MET A 1 2.97 33.42 -1.90
CA MET A 1 2.39 32.06 -1.95
C MET A 1 2.78 31.44 -3.28
N VAL A 2 3.54 30.36 -3.28
CA VAL A 2 3.80 29.59 -4.50
C VAL A 2 2.45 28.97 -4.87
N LYS A 3 1.89 29.37 -6.02
CA LYS A 3 0.64 28.83 -6.54
C LYS A 3 0.90 27.35 -6.85
N TYR A 4 0.32 26.47 -6.08
CA TYR A 4 0.39 25.03 -6.32
C TYR A 4 -0.46 24.74 -7.56
N ILE A 5 0.17 24.39 -8.66
CA ILE A 5 -0.54 24.05 -9.91
C ILE A 5 -0.98 22.59 -9.75
N THR A 6 -2.25 22.36 -9.43
CA THR A 6 -2.85 21.05 -9.48
C THR A 6 -3.60 20.88 -10.81
N PRO A 7 -3.66 19.66 -11.38
CA PRO A 7 -4.41 19.41 -12.61
C PRO A 7 -5.93 19.34 -12.37
N TRP A 8 -6.39 19.42 -11.12
CA TRP A 8 -7.79 19.28 -10.73
C TRP A 8 -8.44 20.64 -10.47
N PRO A 9 -9.76 20.75 -10.66
CA PRO A 9 -10.49 21.93 -10.20
C PRO A 9 -10.41 22.04 -8.68
N GLU A 10 -10.36 23.28 -8.19
CA GLU A 10 -10.35 23.58 -6.76
C GLU A 10 -11.75 24.01 -6.32
N GLU A 11 -12.15 23.55 -5.13
CA GLU A 11 -13.37 23.97 -4.46
C GLU A 11 -13.05 24.37 -3.01
N PHE A 12 -13.69 25.42 -2.51
CA PHE A 12 -13.52 25.81 -1.10
C PHE A 12 -14.14 24.76 -0.17
N ILE A 13 -13.44 24.39 0.91
CA ILE A 13 -13.91 23.41 1.89
C ILE A 13 -15.31 23.78 2.42
N GLY A 14 -15.60 25.08 2.59
CA GLY A 14 -16.90 25.57 3.04
C GLY A 14 -18.05 25.31 2.06
N ASN A 15 -17.78 25.12 0.77
CA ASN A 15 -18.78 24.75 -0.22
C ASN A 15 -19.11 23.25 -0.18
N ILE A 16 -18.16 22.44 0.33
CA ILE A 16 -18.28 20.98 0.39
C ILE A 16 -18.86 20.53 1.71
N PHE A 17 -18.52 21.20 2.83
CA PHE A 17 -18.85 20.75 4.18
C PHE A 17 -19.61 21.80 5.00
N ASP A 18 -20.50 21.31 5.87
CA ASP A 18 -21.09 22.05 6.99
C ASP A 18 -20.31 21.78 8.25
N PHE A 19 -19.87 22.86 8.92
CA PHE A 19 -19.11 22.77 10.15
C PHE A 19 -20.00 22.89 11.39
N LYS A 20 -19.70 22.08 12.40
CA LYS A 20 -20.38 22.11 13.69
C LYS A 20 -19.42 21.87 14.84
N ASN A 21 -19.54 22.69 15.89
CA ASN A 21 -18.84 22.46 17.16
C ASN A 21 -19.46 21.28 17.91
N GLY A 22 -18.62 20.54 18.63
CA GLY A 22 -19.05 19.37 19.39
C GLY A 22 -19.63 19.71 20.76
N LEU A 23 -19.93 18.67 21.50
CA LEU A 23 -20.55 18.70 22.81
C LEU A 23 -19.59 19.24 23.88
N ASN A 24 -20.05 20.21 24.68
CA ASN A 24 -19.44 20.60 25.95
C ASN A 24 -20.31 20.09 27.10
N LYS A 25 -19.74 19.29 28.00
CA LYS A 25 -20.41 18.72 29.14
C LYS A 25 -19.47 18.69 30.35
N ALA A 26 -19.98 18.68 31.55
CA ALA A 26 -19.20 18.58 32.78
C ALA A 26 -18.56 17.19 32.91
N LYS A 27 -17.44 17.11 33.62
CA LYS A 27 -16.56 15.92 33.68
C LYS A 27 -17.29 14.67 34.22
N GLU A 28 -18.26 14.85 35.11
CA GLU A 28 -19.03 13.77 35.75
C GLU A 28 -19.86 12.93 34.76
N PHE A 29 -20.20 13.48 33.59
CA PHE A 29 -20.98 12.77 32.56
C PHE A 29 -20.15 11.86 31.65
N PHE A 30 -18.82 11.88 31.82
CA PHE A 30 -17.93 11.07 30.99
C PHE A 30 -17.54 9.77 31.71
N GLY A 31 -17.33 8.69 30.94
CA GLY A 31 -16.91 7.37 31.41
C GLY A 31 -17.93 6.27 31.18
N THR A 32 -19.21 6.62 31.18
CA THR A 32 -20.36 5.71 30.95
C THR A 32 -21.25 6.21 29.82
N GLY A 33 -22.23 5.41 29.38
CA GLY A 33 -23.20 5.79 28.36
C GLY A 33 -22.78 5.48 26.92
N ILE A 34 -23.06 6.41 25.99
CA ILE A 34 -22.88 6.22 24.55
C ILE A 34 -21.49 6.59 24.07
N PRO A 35 -21.04 6.07 22.90
CA PRO A 35 -19.73 6.40 22.34
C PRO A 35 -19.57 7.90 22.01
N ILE A 36 -18.39 8.45 22.30
CA ILE A 36 -18.03 9.83 21.96
C ILE A 36 -16.65 9.88 21.29
N ILE A 37 -16.59 10.53 20.13
CA ILE A 37 -15.32 10.83 19.43
C ILE A 37 -14.65 12.00 20.17
N ASN A 38 -13.46 11.74 20.70
CA ASN A 38 -12.66 12.69 21.45
C ASN A 38 -11.48 13.24 20.61
N TYR A 39 -10.77 14.21 21.18
CA TYR A 39 -9.57 14.80 20.58
C TYR A 39 -8.54 13.74 20.17
N VAL A 40 -8.23 12.77 21.06
CA VAL A 40 -7.25 11.72 20.82
C VAL A 40 -7.62 10.83 19.63
N ASP A 41 -8.93 10.59 19.41
CA ASP A 41 -9.41 9.78 18.27
C ASP A 41 -9.13 10.46 16.92
N VAL A 42 -9.05 11.78 16.89
CA VAL A 42 -8.74 12.57 15.69
C VAL A 42 -7.24 12.85 15.57
N TYR A 43 -6.58 13.14 16.71
CA TYR A 43 -5.17 13.46 16.76
C TYR A 43 -4.26 12.28 16.36
N SER A 44 -4.60 11.08 16.84
CA SER A 44 -3.74 9.90 16.71
C SER A 44 -3.92 9.11 15.41
N ARG A 45 -4.90 9.45 14.56
CA ARG A 45 -5.23 8.69 13.35
C ARG A 45 -5.94 9.55 12.31
N ASN A 46 -6.01 9.05 11.07
CA ASN A 46 -6.69 9.71 9.96
C ASN A 46 -8.05 9.05 9.59
N ALA A 47 -8.36 7.90 10.20
CA ALA A 47 -9.63 7.18 10.04
C ALA A 47 -10.17 6.72 11.40
N ILE A 48 -11.49 6.83 11.57
CA ILE A 48 -12.20 6.44 12.78
C ILE A 48 -13.13 5.26 12.46
N TYR A 49 -13.03 4.19 13.26
CA TYR A 49 -13.85 3.00 13.19
C TYR A 49 -14.53 2.74 14.53
N LYS A 50 -15.59 1.95 14.53
CA LYS A 50 -16.36 1.60 15.75
C LYS A 50 -15.45 1.07 16.88
N ASN A 51 -14.52 0.20 16.55
CA ASN A 51 -13.60 -0.41 17.51
C ASN A 51 -12.52 0.54 18.05
N THR A 52 -12.34 1.71 17.41
CA THR A 52 -11.33 2.69 17.81
C THR A 52 -11.87 3.74 18.79
N VAL A 53 -13.18 3.97 18.82
CA VAL A 53 -13.83 4.92 19.74
C VAL A 53 -13.99 4.28 21.13
N LYS A 54 -13.23 4.75 22.11
CA LYS A 54 -13.23 4.21 23.48
C LYS A 54 -13.94 5.11 24.49
N GLY A 55 -14.07 6.41 24.16
CA GLY A 55 -14.74 7.38 25.02
C GLY A 55 -16.23 7.10 25.13
N LYS A 56 -16.80 7.39 26.31
CA LYS A 56 -18.24 7.28 26.59
C LYS A 56 -18.74 8.53 27.29
N VAL A 57 -20.02 8.86 27.10
CA VAL A 57 -20.70 10.01 27.73
C VAL A 57 -22.16 9.73 27.92
N ASP A 58 -22.71 10.18 29.04
CA ASP A 58 -24.15 10.11 29.36
C ASP A 58 -24.86 11.34 28.82
N LEU A 59 -25.87 11.11 27.97
CA LEU A 59 -26.59 12.17 27.27
C LEU A 59 -28.11 11.90 27.23
N THR A 60 -28.86 12.97 27.13
CA THR A 60 -30.29 12.94 26.81
C THR A 60 -30.49 12.65 25.31
N ASN A 61 -31.66 12.11 24.94
CA ASN A 61 -32.00 11.85 23.53
C ASN A 61 -31.93 13.11 22.66
N SER A 62 -32.24 14.28 23.21
CA SER A 62 -32.14 15.57 22.52
C SER A 62 -30.66 15.92 22.17
N GLU A 63 -29.76 15.72 23.14
CA GLU A 63 -28.32 15.94 22.93
C GLU A 63 -27.72 14.93 21.92
N ILE A 64 -28.14 13.65 22.01
CA ILE A 64 -27.72 12.62 21.03
C ILE A 64 -28.13 13.05 19.63
N ASN A 65 -29.37 13.39 19.39
CA ASN A 65 -29.86 13.82 18.08
C ASN A 65 -29.12 15.07 17.57
N ARG A 66 -28.80 16.00 18.47
CA ARG A 66 -28.10 17.24 18.15
C ARG A 66 -26.65 17.00 17.71
N PHE A 67 -25.93 16.05 18.34
CA PHE A 67 -24.51 15.82 18.13
C PHE A 67 -24.19 14.51 17.45
N ARG A 68 -25.20 13.78 16.94
CA ARG A 68 -25.01 12.50 16.23
C ARG A 68 -24.06 12.63 15.06
N VAL A 69 -23.14 11.67 14.95
CA VAL A 69 -22.22 11.52 13.83
C VAL A 69 -22.78 10.55 12.80
N LYS A 70 -22.25 10.60 11.58
CA LYS A 70 -22.60 9.71 10.45
C LYS A 70 -21.33 9.33 9.69
N LYS A 71 -21.32 8.17 9.05
CA LYS A 71 -20.26 7.80 8.11
C LYS A 71 -20.03 8.93 7.10
N GLY A 72 -18.74 9.25 6.84
CA GLY A 72 -18.33 10.35 5.98
C GLY A 72 -18.17 11.71 6.70
N ASP A 73 -18.57 11.84 7.97
CA ASP A 73 -18.22 13.03 8.77
C ASP A 73 -16.69 13.10 8.94
N VAL A 74 -16.11 14.25 8.68
CA VAL A 74 -14.68 14.54 8.91
C VAL A 74 -14.55 15.37 10.19
N PHE A 75 -13.63 15.01 11.05
CA PHE A 75 -13.36 15.71 12.30
C PHE A 75 -12.00 16.39 12.24
N PHE A 76 -11.91 17.60 12.77
CA PHE A 76 -10.66 18.37 12.87
C PHE A 76 -10.37 18.71 14.33
N THR A 77 -9.10 18.62 14.75
CA THR A 77 -8.68 19.14 16.04
C THR A 77 -8.83 20.65 16.04
N ARG A 78 -9.42 21.24 17.13
CA ARG A 78 -9.68 22.67 17.21
C ARG A 78 -8.56 23.46 17.83
N THR A 79 -7.87 22.86 18.78
CA THR A 79 -6.84 23.52 19.59
C THR A 79 -5.61 22.64 19.64
N SER A 80 -4.42 23.26 19.61
CA SER A 80 -3.15 22.57 19.87
C SER A 80 -2.17 23.50 20.57
N GLU A 81 -1.14 22.94 21.16
CA GLU A 81 -0.04 23.73 21.75
C GLU A 81 0.84 24.32 20.66
N THR A 82 0.93 23.66 19.50
CA THR A 82 1.71 24.12 18.34
C THR A 82 0.83 24.32 17.11
N PRO A 83 1.15 25.27 16.22
CA PRO A 83 0.43 25.48 14.97
C PRO A 83 0.46 24.29 14.03
N GLU A 84 1.52 23.49 14.08
CA GLU A 84 1.71 22.31 13.22
C GLU A 84 0.69 21.20 13.50
N GLU A 85 0.14 21.13 14.71
CA GLU A 85 -0.80 20.09 15.13
C GLU A 85 -2.27 20.55 15.10
N VAL A 86 -2.55 21.85 14.87
CA VAL A 86 -3.93 22.33 14.77
C VAL A 86 -4.59 21.86 13.47
N GLY A 87 -5.86 21.53 13.51
CA GLY A 87 -6.63 21.11 12.34
C GLY A 87 -6.17 19.78 11.73
N LEU A 88 -5.56 18.88 12.53
CA LEU A 88 -5.38 17.49 12.12
C LEU A 88 -6.76 16.86 11.93
N SER A 89 -6.89 15.99 10.93
CA SER A 89 -8.19 15.46 10.52
C SER A 89 -8.28 13.95 10.56
N ALA A 90 -9.48 13.46 10.90
CA ALA A 90 -9.85 12.05 10.76
C ALA A 90 -11.28 11.93 10.23
N VAL A 91 -11.52 10.94 9.38
CA VAL A 91 -12.83 10.66 8.79
C VAL A 91 -13.49 9.44 9.45
N LEU A 92 -14.79 9.50 9.69
CA LEU A 92 -15.57 8.36 10.18
C LEU A 92 -15.92 7.44 9.00
N LEU A 93 -15.35 6.24 8.99
CA LEU A 93 -15.53 5.27 7.89
C LEU A 93 -16.62 4.23 8.14
N GLU A 94 -17.17 4.18 9.35
CA GLU A 94 -18.27 3.29 9.73
C GLU A 94 -19.39 4.05 10.43
N ASP A 95 -20.61 3.58 10.31
CA ASP A 95 -21.70 4.09 11.15
C ASP A 95 -21.60 3.51 12.56
N ILE A 96 -21.67 4.38 13.55
CA ILE A 96 -21.66 4.01 14.97
C ILE A 96 -22.97 4.49 15.57
N SER A 97 -23.79 3.55 16.04
CA SER A 97 -25.10 3.86 16.66
C SER A 97 -24.92 4.80 17.84
N ASP A 98 -25.73 5.87 17.85
CA ASP A 98 -25.82 6.87 18.92
C ASP A 98 -24.49 7.53 19.31
N CYS A 99 -23.49 7.49 18.43
CA CYS A 99 -22.21 8.13 18.65
C CYS A 99 -22.30 9.65 18.45
N VAL A 100 -21.62 10.39 19.32
CA VAL A 100 -21.52 11.86 19.31
C VAL A 100 -20.04 12.29 19.25
N PHE A 101 -19.77 13.60 19.29
CA PHE A 101 -18.41 14.13 19.25
C PHE A 101 -18.20 15.27 20.24
N SER A 102 -16.99 15.32 20.79
CA SER A 102 -16.55 16.25 21.85
C SER A 102 -16.36 17.68 21.34
N GLY A 103 -16.54 18.67 22.20
CA GLY A 103 -16.27 20.09 21.94
C GLY A 103 -14.80 20.44 21.60
N PHE A 104 -13.87 19.51 21.84
CA PHE A 104 -12.47 19.66 21.47
C PHE A 104 -12.20 19.36 19.99
N VAL A 105 -13.18 18.87 19.27
CA VAL A 105 -13.11 18.62 17.82
C VAL A 105 -14.21 19.36 17.07
N LEU A 106 -13.96 19.66 15.80
CA LEU A 106 -14.88 20.29 14.89
C LEU A 106 -15.34 19.26 13.87
N ARG A 107 -16.65 19.05 13.72
CA ARG A 107 -17.19 18.16 12.68
C ARG A 107 -17.44 18.93 11.39
N ALA A 108 -16.97 18.40 10.28
CA ALA A 108 -17.31 18.79 8.92
C ALA A 108 -18.17 17.69 8.29
N ARG A 109 -19.43 17.99 7.99
CA ARG A 109 -20.38 17.06 7.36
C ARG A 109 -20.52 17.38 5.87
N PRO A 110 -20.37 16.41 4.96
CA PRO A 110 -20.55 16.66 3.53
C PRO A 110 -21.95 17.19 3.20
N LYS A 111 -22.02 18.26 2.42
CA LYS A 111 -23.26 18.82 1.84
C LYS A 111 -23.69 18.06 0.59
N LYS A 112 -22.71 17.58 -0.16
CA LYS A 112 -22.85 16.87 -1.45
C LYS A 112 -21.74 15.81 -1.56
N MET A 113 -21.98 14.76 -2.35
CA MET A 113 -21.02 13.69 -2.59
C MET A 113 -19.97 14.13 -3.62
N VAL A 114 -19.06 14.99 -3.22
CA VAL A 114 -17.93 15.47 -4.04
C VAL A 114 -16.64 14.76 -3.65
N LEU A 115 -16.52 14.37 -2.40
CA LEU A 115 -15.38 13.65 -1.83
C LEU A 115 -15.83 12.32 -1.25
N LEU A 116 -15.12 11.25 -1.64
CA LEU A 116 -15.30 9.93 -1.02
C LEU A 116 -14.75 9.94 0.41
N PRO A 117 -15.42 9.31 1.39
CA PRO A 117 -14.91 9.21 2.77
C PRO A 117 -13.51 8.62 2.83
N GLU A 118 -13.22 7.59 2.05
CA GLU A 118 -11.93 6.92 1.98
C GLU A 118 -10.82 7.87 1.47
N TYR A 119 -11.14 8.79 0.56
CA TYR A 119 -10.22 9.82 0.07
C TYR A 119 -10.02 10.94 1.10
N CYS A 120 -11.06 11.29 1.87
CA CYS A 120 -10.98 12.27 2.96
C CYS A 120 -9.97 11.87 4.04
N GLN A 121 -9.63 10.59 4.17
CA GLN A 121 -8.58 10.10 5.06
C GLN A 121 -7.21 10.71 4.75
N TYR A 122 -6.97 11.12 3.50
CA TYR A 122 -5.64 11.53 3.02
C TYR A 122 -5.58 12.98 2.54
N CYS A 123 -6.62 13.49 1.87
CA CYS A 123 -6.57 14.76 1.16
C CYS A 123 -6.24 15.97 2.05
N PHE A 124 -6.65 15.96 3.32
CA PHE A 124 -6.36 17.03 4.27
C PHE A 124 -4.94 16.98 4.85
N GLN A 125 -4.18 15.92 4.59
CA GLN A 125 -2.81 15.75 5.10
C GLN A 125 -1.75 16.23 4.11
N THR A 126 -2.14 16.71 2.93
CA THR A 126 -1.20 17.27 1.95
C THR A 126 -0.50 18.49 2.52
N LYS A 127 0.77 18.71 2.17
CA LYS A 127 1.52 19.92 2.58
C LYS A 127 0.78 21.20 2.23
N TYR A 128 0.10 21.23 1.08
CA TYR A 128 -0.69 22.36 0.63
C TYR A 128 -1.82 22.70 1.62
N VAL A 129 -2.69 21.73 1.93
CA VAL A 129 -3.81 21.93 2.85
C VAL A 129 -3.32 22.17 4.28
N ARG A 130 -2.32 21.44 4.74
CA ARG A 130 -1.72 21.65 6.08
C ARG A 130 -1.18 23.05 6.24
N ASN A 131 -0.40 23.54 5.29
CA ASN A 131 0.12 24.91 5.32
C ASN A 131 -1.01 25.95 5.31
N ALA A 132 -2.07 25.73 4.51
CA ALA A 132 -3.22 26.64 4.50
C ALA A 132 -3.95 26.68 5.85
N ILE A 133 -4.08 25.53 6.54
CA ILE A 133 -4.66 25.43 7.90
C ILE A 133 -3.77 26.19 8.90
N ILE A 134 -2.46 25.95 8.87
CA ILE A 134 -1.48 26.57 9.80
C ILE A 134 -1.45 28.08 9.61
N LEU A 135 -1.39 28.57 8.37
CA LEU A 135 -1.40 30.01 8.07
C LEU A 135 -2.74 30.68 8.42
N GLY A 136 -3.84 29.93 8.35
CA GLY A 136 -5.19 30.42 8.69
C GLY A 136 -5.53 30.31 10.17
N CYS A 137 -4.72 29.68 11.00
CA CYS A 137 -5.00 29.53 12.43
C CYS A 137 -4.74 30.83 13.20
N THR A 138 -5.44 31.00 14.32
CA THR A 138 -5.15 32.06 15.29
C THR A 138 -4.23 31.49 16.36
N TYR A 139 -3.12 32.15 16.63
CA TYR A 139 -2.15 31.72 17.64
C TYR A 139 -1.99 32.81 18.70
N THR A 140 -2.27 32.45 19.94
CA THR A 140 -2.00 33.29 21.13
C THR A 140 -1.17 32.45 22.11
N THR A 141 -1.78 31.86 23.13
CA THR A 141 -1.16 30.85 23.99
C THR A 141 -1.26 29.45 23.41
N ARG A 142 -2.24 29.23 22.52
CA ARG A 142 -2.48 27.98 21.79
C ARG A 142 -2.90 28.30 20.36
N ALA A 143 -2.61 27.37 19.46
CA ALA A 143 -3.11 27.44 18.09
C ALA A 143 -4.59 27.04 18.06
N LEU A 144 -5.41 27.82 17.37
CA LEU A 144 -6.86 27.65 17.29
C LEU A 144 -7.32 27.68 15.84
N THR A 145 -8.20 26.77 15.45
CA THR A 145 -8.93 26.86 14.19
C THR A 145 -10.43 26.69 14.40
N ASN A 146 -11.20 27.13 13.43
CA ASN A 146 -12.66 27.07 13.44
C ASN A 146 -13.23 26.82 12.03
N GLY A 147 -14.53 26.58 11.94
CA GLY A 147 -15.21 26.31 10.68
C GLY A 147 -15.09 27.44 9.66
N THR A 148 -15.10 28.71 10.10
CA THR A 148 -14.96 29.86 9.20
C THR A 148 -13.57 29.94 8.56
N GLN A 149 -12.52 29.63 9.31
CA GLN A 149 -11.15 29.59 8.79
C GLN A 149 -10.97 28.43 7.83
N LEU A 150 -11.39 27.19 8.21
CA LEU A 150 -11.32 26.01 7.36
C LEU A 150 -12.14 26.18 6.07
N SER A 151 -13.28 26.85 6.13
CA SER A 151 -14.16 27.09 4.97
C SER A 151 -13.50 27.85 3.83
N LYS A 152 -12.48 28.64 4.12
CA LYS A 152 -11.77 29.48 3.13
C LYS A 152 -10.60 28.76 2.43
N ILE A 153 -10.33 27.53 2.78
CA ILE A 153 -9.22 26.77 2.22
C ILE A 153 -9.67 26.14 0.91
N PRO A 154 -8.98 26.36 -0.21
CA PRO A 154 -9.23 25.66 -1.45
C PRO A 154 -8.70 24.23 -1.37
N LEU A 155 -9.46 23.26 -1.89
CA LEU A 155 -9.13 21.85 -1.94
C LEU A 155 -9.21 21.37 -3.39
N PRO A 156 -8.15 20.76 -3.95
CA PRO A 156 -8.19 20.11 -5.25
C PRO A 156 -9.14 18.90 -5.23
N ILE A 157 -10.01 18.80 -6.25
CA ILE A 157 -11.05 17.77 -6.35
C ILE A 157 -10.80 16.89 -7.58
N PRO A 158 -10.19 15.71 -7.41
CA PRO A 158 -10.13 14.68 -8.46
C PRO A 158 -11.52 14.15 -8.82
N SER A 159 -11.65 13.44 -9.95
CA SER A 159 -12.86 12.66 -10.24
C SER A 159 -13.09 11.61 -9.15
N LEU A 160 -14.34 11.17 -8.94
CA LEU A 160 -14.66 10.15 -7.92
C LEU A 160 -13.92 8.84 -8.15
N SER A 161 -13.71 8.48 -9.42
CA SER A 161 -12.93 7.30 -9.80
C SER A 161 -11.46 7.41 -9.41
N GLU A 162 -10.85 8.57 -9.68
CA GLU A 162 -9.46 8.84 -9.31
C GLU A 162 -9.30 8.94 -7.78
N GLN A 163 -10.27 9.53 -7.08
CA GLN A 163 -10.30 9.51 -5.60
C GLN A 163 -10.29 8.08 -5.06
N LYS A 164 -11.12 7.19 -5.63
CA LYS A 164 -11.19 5.77 -5.26
C LYS A 164 -9.85 5.06 -5.49
N ALA A 165 -9.24 5.27 -6.66
CA ALA A 165 -7.95 4.69 -7.00
C ALA A 165 -6.82 5.17 -6.06
N ILE A 166 -6.76 6.48 -5.80
CA ILE A 166 -5.77 7.07 -4.86
C ILE A 166 -5.97 6.53 -3.45
N ALA A 167 -7.22 6.55 -2.94
CA ALA A 167 -7.54 6.04 -1.62
C ALA A 167 -7.21 4.55 -1.47
N GLY A 168 -7.51 3.74 -2.49
CA GLY A 168 -7.16 2.32 -2.55
C GLY A 168 -5.66 2.09 -2.42
N ALA A 169 -4.86 2.72 -3.30
CA ALA A 169 -3.41 2.58 -3.29
C ALA A 169 -2.77 3.02 -1.95
N LEU A 170 -3.27 4.11 -1.34
CA LEU A 170 -2.78 4.57 -0.03
C LEU A 170 -3.25 3.67 1.11
N SER A 171 -4.45 3.08 1.03
CA SER A 171 -4.95 2.11 2.01
C SER A 171 -4.15 0.81 1.99
N ASP A 172 -3.77 0.31 0.82
CA ASP A 172 -2.97 -0.91 0.69
C ASP A 172 -1.60 -0.76 1.36
N ILE A 173 -0.92 0.38 1.17
CA ILE A 173 0.35 0.63 1.84
C ILE A 173 0.17 0.79 3.37
N ASP A 174 -0.93 1.39 3.85
CA ASP A 174 -1.26 1.47 5.28
C ASP A 174 -1.50 0.09 5.90
N GLN A 175 -2.16 -0.81 5.20
CA GLN A 175 -2.34 -2.19 5.63
C GLN A 175 -1.00 -2.94 5.73
N LEU A 176 -0.09 -2.76 4.75
CA LEU A 176 1.25 -3.34 4.79
C LEU A 176 2.09 -2.81 5.97
N ILE A 177 2.02 -1.51 6.25
CA ILE A 177 2.67 -0.88 7.41
C ILE A 177 2.13 -1.51 8.70
N SER A 178 0.80 -1.54 8.90
CA SER A 178 0.16 -2.09 10.08
C SER A 178 0.47 -3.58 10.28
N ALA A 179 0.44 -4.38 9.20
CA ALA A 179 0.79 -5.80 9.26
C ALA A 179 2.27 -6.01 9.65
N THR A 180 3.17 -5.17 9.13
CA THR A 180 4.60 -5.23 9.45
C THR A 180 4.85 -4.85 10.92
N GLU A 181 4.19 -3.82 11.45
CA GLU A 181 4.27 -3.41 12.86
C GLU A 181 3.79 -4.53 13.80
N LYS A 182 2.64 -5.14 13.49
CA LYS A 182 2.12 -6.29 14.25
C LYS A 182 3.08 -7.49 14.22
N LEU A 183 3.72 -7.74 13.08
CA LEU A 183 4.69 -8.83 12.96
C LEU A 183 5.96 -8.56 13.79
N ILE A 184 6.45 -7.31 13.81
CA ILE A 184 7.58 -6.90 14.67
C ILE A 184 7.23 -7.13 16.14
N ALA A 185 6.07 -6.63 16.62
CA ALA A 185 5.61 -6.81 17.98
C ALA A 185 5.53 -8.30 18.35
N LYS A 186 4.90 -9.13 17.50
CA LYS A 186 4.84 -10.58 17.72
C LYS A 186 6.23 -11.23 17.82
N LYS A 187 7.19 -10.82 16.98
CA LYS A 187 8.56 -11.34 17.04
C LYS A 187 9.30 -10.91 18.32
N GLN A 188 9.06 -9.69 18.80
CA GLN A 188 9.60 -9.19 20.08
C GLN A 188 9.05 -10.00 21.25
N ASP A 189 7.74 -10.30 21.28
CA ASP A 189 7.12 -11.14 22.31
C ASP A 189 7.69 -12.57 22.29
N ILE A 190 7.84 -13.15 21.09
CA ILE A 190 8.47 -14.48 20.93
C ILE A 190 9.90 -14.45 21.47
N LYS A 191 10.71 -13.42 21.11
CA LYS A 191 12.07 -13.27 21.62
C LYS A 191 12.08 -13.23 23.15
N LYS A 192 11.21 -12.38 23.74
CA LYS A 192 11.11 -12.25 25.21
C LYS A 192 10.79 -13.59 25.88
N GLY A 193 9.82 -14.33 25.35
CA GLY A 193 9.46 -15.67 25.87
C GLY A 193 10.62 -16.66 25.76
N LEU A 194 11.29 -16.73 24.60
CA LEU A 194 12.44 -17.61 24.40
C LEU A 194 13.63 -17.25 25.30
N MET A 195 13.89 -15.96 25.51
CA MET A 195 14.92 -15.53 26.45
C MET A 195 14.62 -16.03 27.87
N GLN A 196 13.36 -15.91 28.33
CA GLN A 196 12.96 -16.39 29.65
C GLN A 196 13.07 -17.92 29.80
N GLU A 197 12.87 -18.67 28.74
CA GLU A 197 12.94 -20.13 28.77
C GLU A 197 14.36 -20.66 28.58
N LEU A 198 15.08 -20.18 27.55
CA LEU A 198 16.36 -20.71 27.12
C LEU A 198 17.53 -20.24 28.02
N LEU A 199 17.49 -18.97 28.47
CA LEU A 199 18.59 -18.44 29.32
C LEU A 199 18.47 -18.85 30.79
N THR A 200 17.37 -19.48 31.17
CA THR A 200 17.16 -20.03 32.52
C THR A 200 17.21 -21.56 32.58
N GLY A 201 17.41 -22.22 31.43
CA GLY A 201 17.40 -23.68 31.33
C GLY A 201 16.03 -24.33 31.52
N LYS A 202 14.94 -23.55 31.68
CA LYS A 202 13.56 -24.07 31.77
C LYS A 202 13.16 -24.86 30.52
N ARG A 203 13.67 -24.46 29.40
CA ARG A 203 13.56 -25.17 28.11
C ARG A 203 14.95 -25.39 27.56
N ARG A 204 15.24 -26.61 27.14
CA ARG A 204 16.51 -26.98 26.54
C ARG A 204 16.34 -27.14 25.03
N LEU A 205 17.36 -26.83 24.28
CA LEU A 205 17.40 -27.12 22.84
C LEU A 205 17.61 -28.63 22.64
N SER A 206 17.11 -29.14 21.52
CA SER A 206 17.24 -30.56 21.17
C SER A 206 18.71 -30.93 21.04
N GLY A 207 19.11 -32.05 21.66
CA GLY A 207 20.48 -32.53 21.67
C GLY A 207 21.34 -32.10 22.89
N PHE A 208 20.79 -31.28 23.79
CA PHE A 208 21.47 -30.85 25.02
C PHE A 208 20.73 -31.33 26.25
N SER A 209 21.42 -32.11 27.08
CA SER A 209 20.89 -32.70 28.33
C SER A 209 21.79 -32.49 29.54
N ASP A 210 23.02 -31.99 29.35
CA ASP A 210 23.99 -31.81 30.41
C ASP A 210 23.50 -30.82 31.47
N THR A 211 23.83 -31.06 32.73
CA THR A 211 23.48 -30.18 33.84
C THR A 211 24.24 -28.86 33.74
N TRP A 212 23.52 -27.74 33.88
CA TRP A 212 24.13 -26.41 33.90
C TRP A 212 24.93 -26.22 35.19
N GLU A 213 26.07 -25.58 35.05
CA GLU A 213 26.96 -25.30 36.18
C GLU A 213 26.63 -23.93 36.80
N ASN A 214 26.69 -23.86 38.14
CA ASN A 214 26.64 -22.57 38.84
C ASN A 214 28.04 -21.94 38.83
N LYS A 215 28.19 -20.78 38.20
CA LYS A 215 29.44 -20.01 38.13
C LYS A 215 29.19 -18.55 38.46
N CYS A 216 30.21 -17.87 39.00
CA CYS A 216 30.19 -16.42 39.06
C CYS A 216 30.52 -15.83 37.67
N LEU A 217 29.96 -14.66 37.34
CA LEU A 217 30.33 -13.99 36.10
C LEU A 217 31.83 -13.73 36.00
N GLY A 218 32.52 -13.48 37.10
CA GLY A 218 33.97 -13.36 37.15
C GLY A 218 34.75 -14.61 36.72
N ASP A 219 34.12 -15.81 36.77
CA ASP A 219 34.71 -17.05 36.24
C ASP A 219 34.61 -17.13 34.73
N VAL A 220 33.64 -16.41 34.14
CA VAL A 220 33.27 -16.44 32.71
C VAL A 220 33.86 -15.27 31.92
N LEU A 221 34.00 -14.12 32.58
CA LEU A 221 34.48 -12.88 31.98
C LEU A 221 35.28 -12.03 32.96
N LYS A 222 35.96 -10.99 32.45
CA LYS A 222 36.56 -9.92 33.23
C LYS A 222 35.95 -8.59 32.86
N VAL A 223 35.47 -7.83 33.84
CA VAL A 223 34.93 -6.47 33.65
C VAL A 223 36.09 -5.46 33.62
N CYS A 224 36.18 -4.69 32.56
CA CYS A 224 37.22 -3.70 32.33
C CYS A 224 36.62 -2.30 32.24
N HIS A 225 37.39 -1.30 32.67
CA HIS A 225 37.02 0.11 32.57
C HIS A 225 37.32 0.67 31.19
N GLY A 226 36.41 1.48 30.65
CA GLY A 226 36.70 2.35 29.50
C GLY A 226 37.72 3.43 29.85
N LYS A 227 38.17 4.16 28.85
CA LYS A 227 39.15 5.24 28.98
C LYS A 227 38.66 6.51 28.30
N SER A 228 39.18 7.67 28.77
CA SER A 228 38.90 8.94 28.12
C SER A 228 39.17 8.88 26.60
N GLN A 229 38.31 9.49 25.84
CA GLN A 229 38.38 9.52 24.35
C GLN A 229 39.22 10.66 23.78
N HIS A 230 39.66 11.63 24.63
CA HIS A 230 40.26 12.89 24.15
C HIS A 230 41.46 12.72 23.22
N GLN A 231 42.23 11.65 23.37
CA GLN A 231 43.42 11.40 22.55
C GLN A 231 43.13 10.60 21.28
N VAL A 232 41.97 9.95 21.18
CA VAL A 232 41.65 9.04 20.08
C VAL A 232 40.44 9.49 19.24
N VAL A 233 39.67 10.48 19.71
CA VAL A 233 38.49 10.97 18.98
C VAL A 233 38.91 11.50 17.62
N SER A 234 38.20 11.08 16.58
CA SER A 234 38.45 11.46 15.17
C SER A 234 37.12 11.69 14.46
N GLN A 235 37.09 12.61 13.49
CA GLN A 235 35.91 12.80 12.65
C GLN A 235 35.74 11.69 11.61
N VAL A 236 36.84 10.98 11.28
CA VAL A 236 36.89 9.92 10.27
C VAL A 236 37.77 8.79 10.79
N GLY A 237 37.38 8.19 11.91
CA GLY A 237 38.07 7.03 12.49
C GLY A 237 37.41 5.71 12.11
N PRO A 238 38.17 4.60 12.03
CA PRO A 238 37.59 3.30 11.71
C PRO A 238 36.88 2.62 12.88
N TYR A 239 37.05 3.12 14.12
CA TYR A 239 36.58 2.45 15.32
C TYR A 239 35.45 3.22 16.03
N PRO A 240 34.31 2.59 16.35
CA PRO A 240 33.24 3.28 17.07
C PRO A 240 33.64 3.58 18.52
N ILE A 241 33.25 4.76 19.02
CA ILE A 241 33.33 5.13 20.43
C ILE A 241 31.99 4.86 21.10
N TRP A 242 31.99 4.10 22.17
CA TRP A 242 30.79 3.73 22.92
C TRP A 242 30.71 4.46 24.25
N ALA A 243 29.49 4.90 24.58
CA ALA A 243 29.08 5.43 25.88
C ALA A 243 27.82 4.68 26.37
N THR A 244 27.31 5.04 27.54
CA THR A 244 26.08 4.47 28.09
C THR A 244 24.81 4.74 27.24
N SER A 245 24.84 5.77 26.41
CA SER A 245 23.78 6.09 25.45
C SER A 245 23.89 5.34 24.11
N GLY A 246 24.97 4.59 23.88
CA GLY A 246 25.29 3.93 22.62
C GLY A 246 26.53 4.48 21.94
N LYS A 247 26.63 4.33 20.61
CA LYS A 247 27.72 4.89 19.80
C LYS A 247 27.62 6.42 19.80
N ILE A 248 28.71 7.12 20.18
CA ILE A 248 28.77 8.59 20.28
C ILE A 248 29.74 9.25 19.32
N GLY A 249 30.56 8.49 18.61
CA GLY A 249 31.57 9.03 17.69
C GLY A 249 32.47 7.95 17.12
N GLU A 250 33.62 8.38 16.58
CA GLU A 250 34.61 7.52 15.96
C GLU A 250 36.00 7.82 16.54
N ALA A 251 36.84 6.80 16.60
CA ALA A 251 38.20 6.84 17.13
C ALA A 251 39.24 6.41 16.08
N SER A 252 40.44 6.96 16.17
CA SER A 252 41.61 6.56 15.37
C SER A 252 42.27 5.26 15.90
N ASP A 253 41.98 4.88 17.13
CA ASP A 253 42.51 3.67 17.81
C ASP A 253 41.42 2.94 18.59
N PHE A 254 41.66 1.70 18.99
CA PHE A 254 40.72 0.85 19.72
C PHE A 254 41.28 0.45 21.11
N ILE A 255 40.36 0.27 22.06
CA ILE A 255 40.70 -0.22 23.41
C ILE A 255 40.64 -1.75 23.48
N TYR A 256 39.79 -2.38 22.63
CA TYR A 256 39.61 -3.82 22.59
C TYR A 256 39.11 -4.25 21.18
N GLN A 257 39.59 -5.41 20.70
CA GLN A 257 39.34 -5.85 19.31
C GLN A 257 38.53 -7.15 19.21
N TYR A 258 38.22 -7.81 20.33
CA TYR A 258 37.47 -9.07 20.32
C TYR A 258 36.00 -8.83 20.72
N PRO A 259 35.09 -9.80 20.47
CA PRO A 259 33.73 -9.72 20.92
C PRO A 259 33.59 -9.41 22.40
N SER A 260 32.71 -8.46 22.73
CA SER A 260 32.54 -7.93 24.08
C SER A 260 31.10 -7.57 24.38
N VAL A 261 30.74 -7.64 25.66
CA VAL A 261 29.49 -7.06 26.17
C VAL A 261 29.83 -5.79 26.92
N LEU A 262 29.17 -4.70 26.56
CA LEU A 262 29.32 -3.41 27.21
C LEU A 262 28.14 -3.19 28.15
N ILE A 263 28.37 -2.60 29.32
CA ILE A 263 27.36 -2.24 30.31
C ILE A 263 27.70 -0.92 31.00
N GLY A 264 26.66 -0.09 31.23
CA GLY A 264 26.87 1.20 31.88
C GLY A 264 27.50 1.09 33.25
N ARG A 265 28.55 1.88 33.48
CA ARG A 265 29.16 2.08 34.80
C ARG A 265 28.47 3.21 35.57
N LYS A 266 28.12 4.31 34.87
CA LYS A 266 27.45 5.50 35.44
C LYS A 266 26.42 6.05 34.43
N GLY A 267 25.24 6.39 34.90
CA GLY A 267 24.13 6.91 34.08
C GLY A 267 23.15 5.81 33.69
N THR A 268 23.01 5.50 32.41
CA THR A 268 22.17 4.38 31.93
C THR A 268 22.88 3.06 32.18
N ILE A 269 22.50 2.35 33.25
CA ILE A 269 23.17 1.11 33.71
C ILE A 269 22.42 -0.17 33.30
N ASP A 270 21.23 -0.08 32.77
CA ASP A 270 20.31 -1.18 32.46
C ASP A 270 20.27 -1.56 30.97
N ARG A 271 21.18 -0.99 30.17
CA ARG A 271 21.20 -1.23 28.73
C ARG A 271 22.54 -1.81 28.28
N PRO A 272 22.67 -3.14 28.19
CA PRO A 272 23.87 -3.77 27.65
C PRO A 272 23.93 -3.64 26.13
N PHE A 273 25.16 -3.62 25.58
CA PHE A 273 25.44 -3.66 24.15
C PHE A 273 26.36 -4.82 23.82
N TYR A 274 26.15 -5.44 22.66
CA TYR A 274 27.07 -6.41 22.07
C TYR A 274 27.90 -5.74 20.99
N VAL A 275 29.21 -5.91 21.03
CA VAL A 275 30.13 -5.36 20.02
C VAL A 275 31.11 -6.47 19.63
N ASP A 276 31.22 -6.75 18.35
CA ASP A 276 32.07 -7.79 17.75
C ASP A 276 33.14 -7.25 16.79
N THR A 277 33.26 -5.92 16.71
CA THR A 277 34.30 -5.22 15.96
C THR A 277 35.23 -4.47 16.92
N PRO A 278 36.48 -4.13 16.54
CA PRO A 278 37.32 -3.28 17.36
C PRO A 278 36.62 -1.96 17.71
N PHE A 279 36.73 -1.54 18.99
CA PHE A 279 36.02 -0.38 19.49
C PHE A 279 36.80 0.39 20.55
N TRP A 280 36.40 1.63 20.78
CA TRP A 280 36.77 2.40 21.98
C TRP A 280 35.53 2.59 22.85
N CYS A 281 35.73 2.63 24.18
CA CYS A 281 34.65 3.01 25.10
C CYS A 281 35.15 3.97 26.19
N ILE A 282 34.28 4.91 26.54
CA ILE A 282 34.59 5.96 27.52
C ILE A 282 34.53 5.40 28.96
N ASP A 283 35.01 6.18 29.93
CA ASP A 283 35.11 5.77 31.35
C ASP A 283 33.76 5.60 32.06
N THR A 284 32.65 6.04 31.47
CA THR A 284 31.28 5.85 32.01
C THR A 284 30.67 4.50 31.67
N ILE A 285 31.30 3.68 30.84
CA ILE A 285 30.85 2.35 30.46
C ILE A 285 31.93 1.31 30.69
N PHE A 286 31.54 0.12 31.12
CA PHE A 286 32.40 -1.05 31.18
C PHE A 286 32.36 -1.82 29.85
N TYR A 287 33.48 -2.52 29.56
CA TYR A 287 33.52 -3.59 28.55
C TYR A 287 33.98 -4.88 29.19
N THR A 288 33.65 -6.00 28.59
CA THR A 288 34.00 -7.34 29.14
C THR A 288 35.02 -8.03 28.25
N LYS A 289 36.00 -8.71 28.89
CA LYS A 289 36.86 -9.68 28.22
C LYS A 289 36.30 -11.06 28.52
N ILE A 290 35.70 -11.69 27.54
CA ILE A 290 35.11 -13.02 27.67
C ILE A 290 36.23 -14.05 27.71
N LYS A 291 36.19 -14.97 28.70
CA LYS A 291 37.16 -16.05 28.84
C LYS A 291 36.86 -17.16 27.83
N GLU A 292 37.89 -18.00 27.57
CA GLU A 292 37.76 -19.13 26.66
C GLU A 292 36.57 -20.04 27.01
N GLN A 293 36.05 -20.74 26.03
CA GLN A 293 34.86 -21.62 26.15
C GLN A 293 33.59 -20.92 26.64
N ASN A 294 33.47 -19.60 26.40
CA ASN A 294 32.23 -18.87 26.63
C ASN A 294 31.87 -18.07 25.39
N ASP A 295 30.58 -18.02 25.07
CA ASP A 295 30.06 -17.28 23.91
C ASP A 295 29.65 -15.86 24.32
N ALA A 296 30.29 -14.86 23.72
CA ALA A 296 30.06 -13.45 24.04
C ALA A 296 28.62 -13.02 23.76
N LYS A 297 27.98 -13.60 22.75
CA LYS A 297 26.61 -13.26 22.38
C LYS A 297 25.58 -13.89 23.30
N PHE A 298 25.86 -15.10 23.80
CA PHE A 298 25.07 -15.69 24.88
C PHE A 298 25.15 -14.83 26.14
N ILE A 299 26.35 -14.41 26.54
CA ILE A 299 26.56 -13.50 27.67
C ILE A 299 25.82 -12.18 27.49
N TYR A 300 25.80 -11.63 26.28
CA TYR A 300 24.99 -10.45 25.97
C TYR A 300 23.50 -10.68 26.24
N TYR A 301 22.93 -11.79 25.76
CA TYR A 301 21.52 -12.09 26.03
C TYR A 301 21.26 -12.34 27.52
N LEU A 302 22.17 -12.96 28.20
CA LEU A 302 22.10 -13.13 29.66
C LEU A 302 22.09 -11.76 30.36
N PHE A 303 22.95 -10.82 29.96
CA PHE A 303 22.98 -9.45 30.50
C PHE A 303 21.66 -8.70 30.27
N CYS A 304 20.96 -8.97 29.16
CA CYS A 304 19.64 -8.40 28.89
C CYS A 304 18.53 -8.92 29.85
N THR A 305 18.79 -9.98 30.62
CA THR A 305 17.82 -10.53 31.61
C THR A 305 18.07 -10.10 33.04
N ILE A 306 19.23 -9.54 33.32
CA ILE A 306 19.65 -9.13 34.69
C ILE A 306 18.97 -7.80 35.03
N ASP A 307 18.42 -7.71 36.24
CA ASP A 307 17.87 -6.44 36.77
C ASP A 307 19.03 -5.58 37.34
N TRP A 308 19.64 -4.85 36.42
CA TRP A 308 20.76 -3.95 36.74
C TRP A 308 20.37 -2.79 37.67
N LEU A 309 19.10 -2.34 37.60
CA LEU A 309 18.64 -1.22 38.44
C LEU A 309 18.59 -1.58 39.91
N SER A 310 18.27 -2.84 40.24
CA SER A 310 18.33 -3.34 41.61
C SER A 310 19.75 -3.40 42.17
N MET A 311 20.76 -3.35 41.29
CA MET A 311 22.17 -3.39 41.64
C MET A 311 22.82 -2.01 41.75
N ASN A 312 22.05 -0.94 41.61
CA ASN A 312 22.56 0.42 41.73
C ASN A 312 23.18 0.67 43.13
N GLU A 313 24.39 1.25 43.11
CA GLU A 313 25.15 1.54 44.35
C GLU A 313 25.10 3.02 44.75
N ALA A 314 24.50 3.90 43.93
CA ALA A 314 24.50 5.33 44.17
C ALA A 314 23.10 5.89 44.41
N SER A 315 22.95 6.85 45.30
CA SER A 315 21.71 7.55 45.56
C SER A 315 21.40 8.67 44.51
N GLY A 316 22.41 9.09 43.77
CA GLY A 316 22.28 10.12 42.71
C GLY A 316 22.30 9.51 41.32
N VAL A 317 23.36 9.71 40.55
CA VAL A 317 23.51 9.10 39.23
C VAL A 317 23.71 7.57 39.38
N PRO A 318 22.85 6.75 38.80
CA PRO A 318 22.96 5.30 38.87
C PRO A 318 24.38 4.81 38.54
N SER A 319 24.90 3.86 39.29
CA SER A 319 26.25 3.33 39.08
C SER A 319 26.37 1.86 39.45
N LEU A 320 27.27 1.15 38.75
CA LEU A 320 27.64 -0.24 38.99
C LEU A 320 29.13 -0.34 39.29
N SER A 321 29.54 -1.36 40.08
CA SER A 321 30.96 -1.72 40.28
C SER A 321 31.30 -3.02 39.54
N ALA A 322 32.55 -3.09 39.02
CA ALA A 322 33.04 -4.28 38.33
C ALA A 322 32.99 -5.52 39.23
N LYS A 323 33.39 -5.38 40.52
CA LYS A 323 33.38 -6.48 41.49
C LYS A 323 31.98 -7.05 41.70
N ARG A 324 30.96 -6.18 41.77
CA ARG A 324 29.58 -6.63 41.98
C ARG A 324 29.03 -7.35 40.75
N ILE A 325 29.37 -6.88 39.55
CA ILE A 325 29.02 -7.56 38.30
C ILE A 325 29.67 -8.95 38.26
N GLU A 326 30.98 -9.04 38.56
CA GLU A 326 31.73 -10.29 38.54
C GLU A 326 31.27 -11.30 39.64
N ALA A 327 30.66 -10.82 40.72
CA ALA A 327 30.11 -11.65 41.79
C ALA A 327 28.73 -12.25 41.50
N ILE A 328 28.07 -11.86 40.42
CA ILE A 328 26.75 -12.38 40.06
C ILE A 328 26.87 -13.87 39.74
N THR A 329 26.09 -14.69 40.44
CA THR A 329 25.97 -16.13 40.17
C THR A 329 25.00 -16.38 39.04
N ILE A 330 25.41 -17.16 38.06
CA ILE A 330 24.62 -17.56 36.88
C ILE A 330 24.64 -19.09 36.75
N GLN A 331 23.63 -19.61 36.09
CA GLN A 331 23.62 -20.98 35.56
C GLN A 331 24.17 -20.98 34.15
N LEU A 332 25.20 -21.72 33.87
CA LEU A 332 25.94 -21.71 32.61
C LEU A 332 25.84 -23.07 31.91
N PRO A 333 25.34 -23.14 30.70
CA PRO A 333 25.38 -24.35 29.87
C PRO A 333 26.76 -24.61 29.27
N SER A 334 26.94 -25.77 28.64
CA SER A 334 28.13 -26.07 27.84
C SER A 334 28.36 -25.03 26.76
N TYR A 335 29.60 -24.82 26.33
CA TYR A 335 29.94 -23.85 25.28
C TYR A 335 29.14 -24.04 23.99
N GLU A 336 28.94 -25.29 23.57
CA GLU A 336 28.16 -25.57 22.35
C GLU A 336 26.68 -25.20 22.51
N GLU A 337 26.07 -25.40 23.67
CA GLU A 337 24.71 -24.97 23.95
C GLU A 337 24.59 -23.44 24.04
N GLN A 338 25.58 -22.75 24.62
CA GLN A 338 25.63 -21.28 24.62
C GLN A 338 25.56 -20.75 23.18
N LYS A 339 26.38 -21.31 22.29
CA LYS A 339 26.38 -20.92 20.85
C LYS A 339 25.04 -21.15 20.17
N GLU A 340 24.42 -22.30 20.41
CA GLU A 340 23.12 -22.60 19.79
C GLU A 340 21.99 -21.70 20.32
N ILE A 341 21.95 -21.43 21.61
CA ILE A 341 21.01 -20.47 22.21
C ILE A 341 21.23 -19.07 21.60
N ALA A 342 22.48 -18.62 21.54
CA ALA A 342 22.84 -17.34 20.93
C ALA A 342 22.45 -17.27 19.46
N ARG A 343 22.63 -18.36 18.70
CA ARG A 343 22.23 -18.46 17.29
C ARG A 343 20.72 -18.32 17.12
N VAL A 344 19.92 -19.03 17.93
CA VAL A 344 18.46 -18.94 17.89
C VAL A 344 17.98 -17.51 18.17
N LEU A 345 18.46 -16.90 19.25
CA LEU A 345 18.07 -15.53 19.62
C LEU A 345 18.54 -14.50 18.61
N SER A 346 19.76 -14.64 18.07
CA SER A 346 20.30 -13.76 17.03
C SER A 346 19.50 -13.83 15.73
N THR A 347 19.01 -15.01 15.37
CA THR A 347 18.16 -15.18 14.17
C THR A 347 16.88 -14.36 14.31
N ILE A 348 16.29 -14.30 15.50
CA ILE A 348 15.11 -13.48 15.76
C ILE A 348 15.44 -11.99 15.71
N ASP A 349 16.58 -11.57 16.30
CA ASP A 349 17.03 -10.18 16.24
C ASP A 349 17.27 -9.70 14.81
N ASN A 350 17.90 -10.52 13.98
CA ASN A 350 18.10 -10.22 12.56
C ASN A 350 16.75 -10.09 11.82
N ASN A 351 15.79 -10.97 12.11
CA ASN A 351 14.45 -10.87 11.54
C ASN A 351 13.74 -9.57 11.95
N ILE A 352 13.81 -9.18 13.23
CA ILE A 352 13.24 -7.92 13.73
C ILE A 352 13.91 -6.72 13.04
N SER A 353 15.25 -6.74 12.94
CA SER A 353 16.01 -5.68 12.26
C SER A 353 15.60 -5.55 10.78
N CYS A 354 15.54 -6.65 10.03
CA CYS A 354 15.10 -6.65 8.63
C CYS A 354 13.66 -6.11 8.47
N LEU A 355 12.75 -6.51 9.36
CA LEU A 355 11.38 -6.01 9.36
C LEU A 355 11.31 -4.51 9.69
N SER A 356 12.17 -4.03 10.60
CA SER A 356 12.24 -2.60 10.98
C SER A 356 12.72 -1.73 9.80
N VAL A 357 13.75 -2.19 9.08
CA VAL A 357 14.21 -1.53 7.84
C VAL A 357 13.13 -1.53 6.77
N LYS A 358 12.41 -2.67 6.61
CA LYS A 358 11.27 -2.76 5.69
C LYS A 358 10.16 -1.78 6.07
N LEU A 359 9.83 -1.66 7.35
CA LEU A 359 8.81 -0.73 7.86
C LEU A 359 9.17 0.72 7.55
N GLU A 360 10.41 1.13 7.78
CA GLU A 360 10.89 2.47 7.43
C GLU A 360 10.77 2.73 5.93
N LYS A 361 11.19 1.78 5.09
CA LYS A 361 11.03 1.87 3.64
C LYS A 361 9.56 2.02 3.21
N LEU A 362 8.64 1.26 3.81
CA LEU A 362 7.21 1.37 3.53
C LEU A 362 6.65 2.75 3.90
N ARG A 363 7.07 3.31 5.04
CA ARG A 363 6.69 4.67 5.46
C ARG A 363 7.19 5.75 4.49
N ASN A 364 8.43 5.61 4.01
CA ASN A 364 9.00 6.51 3.01
C ASN A 364 8.26 6.40 1.65
N ILE A 365 7.91 5.18 1.23
CA ILE A 365 7.09 4.94 0.03
C ILE A 365 5.72 5.61 0.18
N LYS A 366 5.03 5.41 1.31
CA LYS A 366 3.74 6.08 1.59
C LYS A 366 3.87 7.59 1.47
N GLN A 367 4.90 8.18 2.08
CA GLN A 367 5.12 9.63 2.00
C GLN A 367 5.34 10.11 0.56
N GLY A 368 6.10 9.35 -0.24
CA GLY A 368 6.26 9.61 -1.68
C GLY A 368 4.94 9.52 -2.43
N MET A 369 4.17 8.43 -2.22
CA MET A 369 2.85 8.24 -2.84
C MET A 369 1.89 9.39 -2.49
N MET A 370 1.84 9.81 -1.22
CA MET A 370 1.01 10.96 -0.81
C MET A 370 1.42 12.24 -1.54
N ASN A 371 2.71 12.50 -1.68
CA ASN A 371 3.21 13.69 -2.36
C ASN A 371 2.89 13.69 -3.86
N GLU A 372 2.95 12.54 -4.53
CA GLU A 372 2.74 12.43 -5.98
C GLU A 372 1.24 12.29 -6.34
N LEU A 373 0.52 11.41 -5.64
CA LEU A 373 -0.88 11.10 -5.96
C LEU A 373 -1.84 12.20 -5.50
N LEU A 374 -1.69 12.73 -4.29
CA LEU A 374 -2.60 13.76 -3.75
C LEU A 374 -2.34 15.17 -4.32
N THR A 375 -1.28 15.33 -5.09
CA THR A 375 -0.99 16.59 -5.82
C THR A 375 -1.30 16.48 -7.31
N GLY A 376 -1.63 15.28 -7.79
CA GLY A 376 -1.88 15.01 -9.20
C GLY A 376 -0.65 15.04 -10.09
N ARG A 377 0.57 15.00 -9.53
CA ARG A 377 1.80 14.83 -10.31
C ARG A 377 1.83 13.47 -11.00
N ILE A 378 1.38 12.44 -10.30
CA ILE A 378 1.05 11.14 -10.87
C ILE A 378 -0.46 11.00 -10.82
N ARG A 379 -1.08 10.77 -11.99
CA ARG A 379 -2.51 10.57 -12.15
C ARG A 379 -2.82 9.08 -12.16
N LEU A 380 -3.77 8.67 -11.31
CA LEU A 380 -4.37 7.34 -11.35
C LEU A 380 -5.72 7.48 -12.06
N SER A 381 -5.69 7.69 -13.38
CA SER A 381 -6.92 7.71 -14.18
C SER A 381 -7.44 6.28 -14.35
N GLU A 382 -8.76 6.09 -14.30
CA GLU A 382 -9.40 4.83 -14.70
C GLU A 382 -9.18 4.50 -16.18
N GLU A 383 -8.71 5.45 -16.96
CA GLU A 383 -8.45 5.32 -18.38
C GLU A 383 -6.99 5.58 -18.74
N LYS A 384 -6.10 4.75 -18.29
CA LYS A 384 -4.93 4.22 -18.97
C LYS A 384 -4.48 3.07 -18.08
N GLY A 385 -5.19 2.06 -18.15
CA GLY A 385 -5.11 1.31 -19.37
C GLY A 385 -3.91 0.47 -19.15
N HIS A 386 -4.15 -0.72 -18.67
CA HIS A 386 -3.28 -1.82 -19.02
C HIS A 386 -2.66 -1.46 -20.36
N ASP A 387 -1.37 -1.71 -20.57
CA ASP A 387 -0.77 -1.56 -21.89
C ASP A 387 -1.79 -2.07 -22.92
N GLU A 388 -2.23 -1.24 -23.85
CA GLU A 388 -3.29 -1.55 -24.81
C GLU A 388 -3.06 -2.92 -25.47
N GLN A 389 -1.80 -3.32 -25.60
CA GLN A 389 -1.40 -4.59 -26.15
C GLN A 389 -1.61 -5.76 -25.15
N PHE A 390 -1.39 -5.52 -23.85
CA PHE A 390 -1.69 -6.51 -22.82
C PHE A 390 -3.20 -6.64 -22.58
N ASP A 391 -3.91 -5.55 -22.71
CA ASP A 391 -5.37 -5.49 -22.67
C ASP A 391 -6.00 -6.30 -23.82
N ASP A 392 -5.49 -6.10 -25.05
CA ASP A 392 -5.87 -6.93 -26.20
C ASP A 392 -5.49 -8.42 -25.96
N ALA A 393 -4.38 -8.70 -25.30
CA ALA A 393 -3.98 -10.08 -25.00
C ALA A 393 -4.97 -10.78 -24.07
N VAL A 394 -5.43 -10.11 -23.03
CA VAL A 394 -6.43 -10.63 -22.09
C VAL A 394 -7.76 -10.84 -22.78
N LEU A 395 -8.23 -9.85 -23.54
CA LEU A 395 -9.52 -9.95 -24.26
C LEU A 395 -9.50 -11.04 -25.35
N ILE A 396 -8.41 -11.14 -26.12
CA ILE A 396 -8.20 -12.25 -27.11
C ILE A 396 -8.22 -13.60 -26.38
N SER A 397 -7.56 -13.72 -25.23
CA SER A 397 -7.52 -14.96 -24.47
C SER A 397 -8.89 -15.38 -23.95
N ALA A 398 -9.67 -14.41 -23.43
CA ALA A 398 -11.03 -14.65 -22.98
C ALA A 398 -11.96 -15.06 -24.13
N ILE A 399 -11.82 -14.43 -25.31
CA ILE A 399 -12.53 -14.82 -26.53
C ILE A 399 -12.14 -16.25 -26.96
N VAL A 400 -10.86 -16.57 -26.95
CA VAL A 400 -10.40 -17.93 -27.32
C VAL A 400 -10.94 -18.95 -26.34
N ASN A 401 -10.89 -18.70 -25.04
CA ASN A 401 -11.45 -19.59 -24.02
C ASN A 401 -12.95 -19.87 -24.23
N ALA A 402 -13.71 -18.86 -24.62
CA ALA A 402 -15.16 -18.95 -24.78
C ALA A 402 -15.62 -19.63 -26.08
N PHE A 403 -14.84 -19.47 -27.16
CA PHE A 403 -15.24 -19.90 -28.51
C PHE A 403 -14.49 -21.12 -29.03
N TYR A 404 -13.36 -21.49 -28.42
CA TYR A 404 -12.58 -22.62 -28.87
C TYR A 404 -13.24 -23.97 -28.50
N THR A 405 -13.24 -24.91 -29.45
CA THR A 405 -13.47 -26.32 -29.17
C THR A 405 -12.48 -27.16 -30.00
N PRO A 406 -12.06 -28.33 -29.52
CA PRO A 406 -11.14 -29.19 -30.27
C PRO A 406 -11.62 -29.53 -31.67
N GLN A 407 -12.94 -29.68 -31.86
CA GLN A 407 -13.58 -30.01 -33.14
C GLN A 407 -13.66 -28.80 -34.08
N TYR A 408 -13.69 -27.58 -33.52
CA TYR A 408 -13.82 -26.32 -34.27
C TYR A 408 -12.76 -25.34 -33.78
N PRO A 409 -11.50 -25.47 -34.21
CA PRO A 409 -10.43 -24.56 -33.84
C PRO A 409 -10.72 -23.14 -34.37
N LEU A 410 -10.33 -22.15 -33.57
CA LEU A 410 -10.64 -20.76 -33.84
C LEU A 410 -9.61 -20.13 -34.78
N GLY A 411 -10.01 -19.76 -35.99
CA GLY A 411 -9.13 -19.08 -36.96
C GLY A 411 -8.92 -17.61 -36.63
N ARG A 412 -7.73 -17.05 -36.96
CA ARG A 412 -7.35 -15.66 -36.72
C ARG A 412 -8.41 -14.65 -37.25
N LYS A 413 -8.98 -14.93 -38.44
CA LYS A 413 -10.01 -14.05 -39.00
C LYS A 413 -11.19 -13.89 -38.03
N LYS A 414 -11.67 -14.98 -37.43
CA LYS A 414 -12.79 -14.94 -36.46
C LYS A 414 -12.40 -14.20 -35.20
N VAL A 415 -11.21 -14.45 -34.64
CA VAL A 415 -10.69 -13.74 -33.44
C VAL A 415 -10.64 -12.25 -33.67
N GLN A 416 -10.10 -11.79 -34.80
CA GLN A 416 -10.00 -10.36 -35.11
C GLN A 416 -11.38 -9.67 -35.26
N LYS A 417 -12.40 -10.37 -35.78
CA LYS A 417 -13.75 -9.82 -35.87
C LYS A 417 -14.43 -9.76 -34.52
N LEU A 418 -14.27 -10.79 -33.70
CA LEU A 418 -14.78 -10.79 -32.32
C LEU A 418 -14.08 -9.72 -31.46
N LEU A 419 -12.78 -9.54 -31.61
CA LEU A 419 -12.05 -8.45 -30.95
C LEU A 419 -12.57 -7.07 -31.36
N TYR A 420 -12.81 -6.85 -32.66
CA TYR A 420 -13.40 -5.62 -33.17
C TYR A 420 -14.78 -5.36 -32.54
N LEU A 421 -15.67 -6.36 -32.57
CA LEU A 421 -17.02 -6.23 -32.02
C LEU A 421 -17.02 -6.03 -30.50
N ALA A 422 -16.06 -6.67 -29.77
CA ALA A 422 -15.87 -6.46 -28.35
C ALA A 422 -15.50 -5.00 -28.04
N ARG A 423 -14.58 -4.41 -28.82
CA ARG A 423 -14.20 -3.01 -28.66
C ARG A 423 -15.34 -2.05 -28.99
N ARG A 424 -16.13 -2.36 -30.00
CA ARG A 424 -17.35 -1.59 -30.32
C ARG A 424 -18.37 -1.64 -29.19
N PHE A 425 -18.57 -2.79 -28.57
CA PHE A 425 -19.48 -2.95 -27.42
C PHE A 425 -19.04 -2.12 -26.20
N GLN A 426 -17.74 -1.90 -26.02
CA GLN A 426 -17.19 -1.01 -24.99
C GLN A 426 -17.42 0.49 -25.28
N ASN A 427 -18.11 0.84 -26.35
CA ASN A 427 -18.26 2.24 -26.86
C ASN A 427 -16.92 2.94 -27.15
N THR A 428 -15.86 2.19 -27.37
CA THR A 428 -14.58 2.73 -27.82
C THR A 428 -14.62 2.90 -29.33
N ALA A 429 -14.16 4.04 -29.83
CA ALA A 429 -13.90 4.18 -31.25
C ALA A 429 -12.97 3.04 -31.69
N PRO A 430 -13.13 2.43 -32.87
CA PRO A 430 -12.33 1.30 -33.31
C PRO A 430 -10.90 1.74 -33.68
N SER A 431 -10.22 2.40 -32.74
CA SER A 431 -8.85 2.91 -32.91
C SER A 431 -7.88 1.76 -33.17
N GLY A 432 -6.96 1.96 -34.09
CA GLY A 432 -5.95 0.96 -34.46
C GLY A 432 -6.46 -0.15 -35.40
N PHE A 433 -7.76 -0.23 -35.73
CA PHE A 433 -8.26 -1.14 -36.75
C PHE A 433 -8.14 -0.49 -38.14
N LEU A 434 -7.56 -1.24 -39.07
CA LEU A 434 -7.37 -0.81 -40.46
C LEU A 434 -8.34 -1.54 -41.38
N LYS A 435 -8.72 -0.90 -42.51
CA LYS A 435 -9.49 -1.50 -43.58
C LYS A 435 -8.59 -2.48 -44.36
N LYS A 436 -8.77 -3.79 -44.14
CA LYS A 436 -7.99 -4.84 -44.82
C LYS A 436 -8.89 -5.81 -45.57
N ALA A 437 -8.34 -6.60 -46.49
CA ALA A 437 -9.05 -7.51 -47.37
C ALA A 437 -10.07 -8.42 -46.68
N ALA A 438 -9.83 -8.81 -45.42
CA ALA A 438 -10.76 -9.59 -44.61
C ALA A 438 -11.65 -8.75 -43.67
N GLY A 439 -11.80 -7.44 -43.88
CA GLY A 439 -12.53 -6.50 -43.03
C GLY A 439 -11.65 -5.82 -41.97
N PRO A 440 -12.24 -5.21 -40.93
CA PRO A 440 -11.46 -4.58 -39.85
C PRO A 440 -10.38 -5.50 -39.28
N TYR A 441 -9.16 -5.02 -39.22
CA TYR A 441 -7.99 -5.78 -38.76
C TYR A 441 -7.05 -4.87 -37.97
N LYS A 442 -6.58 -5.34 -36.81
CA LYS A 442 -5.64 -4.61 -35.94
C LYS A 442 -4.22 -5.17 -36.09
N PRO A 443 -3.35 -4.55 -36.92
CA PRO A 443 -1.99 -5.05 -37.15
C PRO A 443 -1.14 -5.09 -35.88
N SER A 444 -1.30 -4.08 -35.02
CA SER A 444 -0.58 -3.99 -33.73
C SER A 444 -0.87 -5.19 -32.82
N ALA A 445 -2.04 -5.80 -32.89
CA ALA A 445 -2.36 -6.99 -32.10
C ALA A 445 -1.52 -8.22 -32.50
N ARG A 446 -1.02 -8.30 -33.75
CA ARG A 446 -0.37 -9.50 -34.30
C ARG A 446 1.10 -9.64 -33.94
N TYR A 447 1.94 -8.69 -34.31
CA TYR A 447 3.41 -8.90 -34.34
C TYR A 447 4.09 -8.73 -32.97
N SER A 448 3.86 -7.63 -32.29
CA SER A 448 4.40 -7.33 -30.97
C SER A 448 3.32 -7.18 -29.90
N GLY A 449 2.04 -7.22 -30.29
CA GLY A 449 0.89 -6.92 -29.45
C GLY A 449 0.16 -8.12 -28.87
N GLY A 450 -1.16 -7.98 -28.71
CA GLY A 450 -2.00 -8.88 -27.93
C GLY A 450 -1.87 -10.38 -28.24
N GLU A 451 -1.85 -10.76 -29.53
CA GLU A 451 -1.70 -12.18 -29.92
C GLU A 451 -0.35 -12.76 -29.47
N ASN A 452 0.76 -12.00 -29.67
CA ASN A 452 2.09 -12.43 -29.29
C ASN A 452 2.26 -12.45 -27.76
N ILE A 453 1.71 -11.45 -27.06
CA ILE A 453 1.72 -11.39 -25.59
C ILE A 453 0.94 -12.55 -25.00
N ALA A 454 -0.28 -12.84 -25.52
CA ALA A 454 -1.11 -13.97 -25.08
C ALA A 454 -0.38 -15.31 -25.30
N GLN A 455 0.31 -15.48 -26.43
CA GLN A 455 1.12 -16.67 -26.71
C GLN A 455 2.33 -16.79 -25.78
N LYS A 456 3.12 -15.72 -25.60
CA LYS A 456 4.31 -15.72 -24.74
C LYS A 456 3.98 -16.02 -23.28
N ASN A 457 2.84 -15.51 -22.80
CA ASN A 457 2.37 -15.79 -21.45
C ASN A 457 1.71 -17.18 -21.30
N GLY A 458 1.58 -17.91 -22.41
CA GLY A 458 0.95 -19.23 -22.41
C GLY A 458 -0.57 -19.19 -22.18
N TYR A 459 -1.22 -18.07 -22.45
CA TYR A 459 -2.67 -17.92 -22.37
C TYR A 459 -3.35 -18.62 -23.56
N VAL A 460 -2.77 -18.49 -24.75
CA VAL A 460 -3.22 -19.15 -25.97
C VAL A 460 -2.07 -19.89 -26.65
N LEU A 461 -2.41 -20.88 -27.46
CA LEU A 461 -1.48 -21.55 -28.38
C LEU A 461 -1.81 -21.11 -29.81
N LEU A 462 -0.78 -20.74 -30.59
CA LEU A 462 -0.89 -20.41 -31.99
C LEU A 462 -0.24 -21.49 -32.83
N THR A 463 -1.00 -22.12 -33.73
CA THR A 463 -0.50 -23.15 -34.63
C THR A 463 -0.70 -22.71 -36.08
N GLY A 464 0.31 -22.93 -36.92
CA GLY A 464 0.18 -22.75 -38.38
C GLY A 464 -0.67 -23.88 -38.98
N ALA A 465 -1.56 -23.51 -39.91
CA ALA A 465 -2.34 -24.46 -40.70
C ALA A 465 -2.34 -24.02 -42.17
N ASP A 466 -2.68 -24.90 -43.10
CA ASP A 466 -2.70 -24.63 -44.56
C ASP A 466 -3.56 -23.39 -44.93
N LYS A 467 -4.59 -23.12 -44.14
CA LYS A 467 -5.50 -21.97 -44.33
C LYS A 467 -5.30 -20.84 -43.33
N GLY A 468 -4.11 -20.73 -42.70
CA GLY A 468 -3.79 -19.61 -41.78
C GLY A 468 -3.43 -20.06 -40.37
N THR A 469 -3.57 -19.15 -39.38
CA THR A 469 -3.24 -19.42 -37.97
C THR A 469 -4.50 -19.80 -37.19
N LEU A 470 -4.37 -20.85 -36.39
CA LEU A 470 -5.40 -21.33 -35.46
C LEU A 470 -5.02 -21.02 -34.02
N PHE A 471 -6.02 -20.73 -33.21
CA PHE A 471 -5.90 -20.47 -31.77
C PHE A 471 -6.46 -21.66 -30.99
N ALA A 472 -5.76 -22.03 -29.93
CA ALA A 472 -6.21 -22.99 -28.94
C ALA A 472 -5.95 -22.46 -27.53
N ILE A 473 -6.56 -23.08 -26.55
CA ILE A 473 -6.38 -22.72 -25.13
C ILE A 473 -4.96 -23.05 -24.69
N GLY A 474 -4.28 -22.12 -24.05
CA GLY A 474 -2.93 -22.28 -23.52
C GLY A 474 -2.91 -22.78 -22.08
N LYS A 475 -1.76 -23.22 -21.58
CA LYS A 475 -1.58 -23.79 -20.23
C LYS A 475 -1.85 -22.82 -19.08
N ASN A 476 -1.78 -21.52 -19.32
CA ASN A 476 -1.93 -20.45 -18.32
C ASN A 476 -3.22 -19.64 -18.55
N ILE A 477 -4.22 -20.20 -19.23
CA ILE A 477 -5.46 -19.48 -19.58
C ILE A 477 -6.18 -18.93 -18.34
N ASP A 478 -6.15 -19.66 -17.23
CA ASP A 478 -6.84 -19.26 -15.98
C ASP A 478 -6.37 -17.88 -15.50
N LYS A 479 -5.08 -17.57 -15.64
CA LYS A 479 -4.54 -16.24 -15.31
C LYS A 479 -5.11 -15.15 -16.20
N ALA A 480 -5.33 -15.41 -17.48
CA ALA A 480 -5.95 -14.44 -18.37
C ALA A 480 -7.43 -14.22 -18.01
N ILE A 481 -8.12 -15.27 -17.57
CA ILE A 481 -9.51 -15.18 -17.12
C ILE A 481 -9.62 -14.40 -15.80
N GLU A 482 -8.69 -14.59 -14.84
CA GLU A 482 -8.61 -13.76 -13.63
C GLU A 482 -8.46 -12.26 -13.97
N TYR A 483 -7.62 -11.91 -14.96
CA TYR A 483 -7.52 -10.54 -15.45
C TYR A 483 -8.81 -10.07 -16.13
N ALA A 484 -9.43 -10.91 -16.95
CA ALA A 484 -10.68 -10.58 -17.65
C ALA A 484 -11.83 -10.34 -16.65
N GLU A 485 -11.89 -11.10 -15.57
CA GLU A 485 -12.85 -10.90 -14.47
C GLU A 485 -12.56 -9.59 -13.74
N LYS A 486 -11.31 -9.36 -13.33
CA LYS A 486 -10.87 -8.14 -12.63
C LYS A 486 -11.14 -6.86 -13.44
N TRP A 487 -11.09 -6.95 -14.78
CA TRP A 487 -11.25 -5.82 -15.69
C TRP A 487 -12.67 -5.72 -16.29
N ASP A 488 -13.59 -6.51 -15.77
CA ASP A 488 -15.01 -6.52 -16.20
C ASP A 488 -15.21 -6.85 -17.68
N TYR A 489 -14.39 -7.77 -18.23
CA TYR A 489 -14.50 -8.24 -19.62
C TYR A 489 -15.43 -9.43 -19.79
N LEU A 490 -15.76 -10.16 -18.73
CA LEU A 490 -16.63 -11.33 -18.83
C LEU A 490 -18.03 -10.98 -19.40
N PRO A 491 -18.70 -9.87 -19.00
CA PRO A 491 -19.97 -9.46 -19.60
C PRO A 491 -19.88 -9.22 -21.12
N ILE A 492 -18.72 -8.70 -21.61
CA ILE A 492 -18.48 -8.48 -23.03
C ILE A 492 -18.36 -9.81 -23.77
N VAL A 493 -17.63 -10.77 -23.18
CA VAL A 493 -17.45 -12.11 -23.72
C VAL A 493 -18.78 -12.86 -23.75
N ASP A 494 -19.59 -12.75 -22.70
CA ASP A 494 -20.94 -13.33 -22.63
C ASP A 494 -21.85 -12.77 -23.72
N TRP A 495 -21.81 -11.44 -23.95
CA TRP A 495 -22.53 -10.81 -25.05
C TRP A 495 -22.07 -11.35 -26.42
N LEU A 496 -20.75 -11.52 -26.61
CA LEU A 496 -20.22 -12.14 -27.85
C LEU A 496 -20.72 -13.58 -28.03
N ILE A 497 -20.75 -14.38 -26.97
CA ILE A 497 -21.26 -15.76 -27.00
C ILE A 497 -22.73 -15.78 -27.41
N GLN A 498 -23.56 -14.98 -26.75
CA GLN A 498 -25.00 -14.92 -27.00
C GLN A 498 -25.32 -14.57 -28.46
N ASN A 499 -24.56 -13.68 -29.08
CA ASN A 499 -24.85 -13.13 -30.40
C ASN A 499 -24.08 -13.81 -31.54
N PHE A 500 -22.89 -14.42 -31.27
CA PHE A 500 -21.97 -14.82 -32.34
C PHE A 500 -21.37 -16.21 -32.19
N LYS A 501 -21.77 -17.01 -31.20
CA LYS A 501 -21.18 -18.35 -30.95
C LYS A 501 -21.18 -19.22 -32.21
N TYR A 502 -22.28 -19.24 -32.93
CA TYR A 502 -22.50 -20.08 -34.13
C TYR A 502 -22.36 -19.33 -35.45
N SER A 503 -21.97 -18.03 -35.43
CA SER A 503 -21.81 -17.23 -36.62
C SER A 503 -20.65 -17.71 -37.48
N LYS A 504 -20.89 -17.78 -38.79
CA LYS A 504 -19.83 -18.04 -39.77
C LYS A 504 -18.89 -16.85 -39.88
N VAL A 505 -17.66 -17.11 -40.31
CA VAL A 505 -16.64 -16.06 -40.49
C VAL A 505 -17.08 -15.01 -41.49
N ASP A 506 -17.77 -15.44 -42.55
CA ASP A 506 -18.26 -14.55 -43.62
C ASP A 506 -19.34 -13.60 -43.09
N ASP A 507 -20.25 -14.07 -42.24
CA ASP A 507 -21.29 -13.22 -41.61
C ASP A 507 -20.67 -12.16 -40.71
N LEU A 508 -19.63 -12.54 -39.94
CA LEU A 508 -18.87 -11.62 -39.10
C LEU A 508 -18.02 -10.64 -39.92
N GLU A 509 -17.53 -11.07 -41.10
CA GLU A 509 -16.81 -10.18 -42.03
C GLU A 509 -17.73 -9.10 -42.57
N VAL A 510 -18.97 -9.46 -43.00
CA VAL A 510 -19.95 -8.50 -43.45
C VAL A 510 -20.31 -7.54 -42.34
N LEU A 511 -20.73 -8.04 -41.18
CA LEU A 511 -21.14 -7.21 -40.04
C LEU A 511 -20.04 -6.20 -39.63
N ALA A 512 -18.82 -6.69 -39.40
CA ALA A 512 -17.73 -5.83 -38.95
C ALA A 512 -17.30 -4.81 -40.03
N THR A 513 -17.36 -5.19 -41.32
CA THR A 513 -17.08 -4.27 -42.44
C THR A 513 -18.12 -3.18 -42.55
N VAL A 514 -19.41 -3.55 -42.47
CA VAL A 514 -20.53 -2.61 -42.51
C VAL A 514 -20.55 -1.68 -41.31
N ASP A 515 -20.31 -2.22 -40.08
CA ASP A 515 -20.22 -1.40 -38.87
C ASP A 515 -19.09 -0.36 -38.95
N MET A 516 -17.93 -0.73 -39.46
CA MET A 516 -16.82 0.23 -39.63
C MET A 516 -17.16 1.27 -40.73
N ALA A 517 -17.88 0.90 -41.78
CA ALA A 517 -18.34 1.82 -42.77
C ALA A 517 -19.42 2.78 -42.24
N ILE A 518 -20.31 2.31 -41.36
CA ILE A 518 -21.28 3.16 -40.65
C ILE A 518 -20.53 4.19 -39.79
N CYS A 519 -19.51 3.81 -39.05
CA CYS A 519 -18.70 4.75 -38.24
C CYS A 519 -18.11 5.87 -39.13
N ASP A 520 -17.58 5.53 -40.31
CA ASP A 520 -17.01 6.51 -41.23
C ASP A 520 -18.09 7.45 -41.80
N LEU A 521 -19.22 6.90 -42.27
CA LEU A 521 -20.33 7.71 -42.82
C LEU A 521 -20.90 8.65 -41.76
N THR A 522 -21.04 8.18 -40.52
CA THR A 522 -21.49 9.00 -39.39
C THR A 522 -20.49 10.13 -39.09
N ALA A 523 -19.18 9.84 -39.08
CA ALA A 523 -18.14 10.84 -38.87
C ALA A 523 -18.14 11.92 -39.97
N ASP A 524 -18.48 11.52 -41.21
CA ASP A 524 -18.57 12.42 -42.37
C ASP A 524 -19.97 13.10 -42.52
N GLY A 525 -20.93 12.82 -41.62
CA GLY A 525 -22.30 13.36 -41.65
C GLY A 525 -23.11 12.87 -42.84
N GLN A 526 -22.79 11.68 -43.37
CA GLN A 526 -23.47 11.08 -44.53
C GLN A 526 -24.58 10.11 -44.10
N GLU A 527 -25.61 9.96 -44.94
CA GLU A 527 -26.72 9.05 -44.69
C GLU A 527 -26.26 7.58 -44.70
N ILE A 528 -26.73 6.81 -43.75
CA ILE A 528 -26.46 5.37 -43.66
C ILE A 528 -27.44 4.63 -44.57
N SER A 529 -26.98 4.25 -45.76
CA SER A 529 -27.74 3.48 -46.75
C SER A 529 -26.87 2.37 -47.36
N VAL A 530 -27.51 1.36 -47.96
CA VAL A 530 -26.81 0.28 -48.67
C VAL A 530 -25.94 0.86 -49.79
N GLU A 531 -26.41 1.87 -50.47
CA GLU A 531 -25.72 2.52 -51.58
C GLU A 531 -24.48 3.26 -51.10
N ASN A 532 -24.57 4.04 -50.03
CA ASN A 532 -23.45 4.78 -49.50
C ASN A 532 -22.38 3.84 -48.90
N ILE A 533 -22.79 2.75 -48.24
CA ILE A 533 -21.85 1.72 -47.73
C ILE A 533 -21.16 1.03 -48.91
N LYS A 534 -21.88 0.63 -49.97
CA LYS A 534 -21.27 0.04 -51.17
C LYS A 534 -20.32 1.00 -51.86
N SER A 535 -20.68 2.29 -51.95
CA SER A 535 -19.81 3.33 -52.49
C SER A 535 -18.53 3.45 -51.69
N LEU A 536 -18.61 3.48 -50.35
CA LEU A 536 -17.44 3.53 -49.48
C LEU A 536 -16.56 2.28 -49.64
N ILE A 537 -17.15 1.07 -49.67
CA ILE A 537 -16.43 -0.18 -49.92
C ILE A 537 -15.74 -0.16 -51.28
N LYS A 538 -16.43 0.29 -52.35
CA LYS A 538 -15.92 0.37 -53.71
C LYS A 538 -14.72 1.33 -53.84
N ASN A 539 -14.78 2.44 -53.12
CA ASN A 539 -13.73 3.45 -53.13
C ASN A 539 -12.49 3.10 -52.30
N ASN A 540 -12.56 2.04 -51.54
CA ASN A 540 -11.40 1.55 -50.74
C ASN A 540 -10.72 0.38 -51.44
N ALA A 541 -9.47 0.54 -51.86
CA ALA A 541 -8.72 -0.46 -52.62
C ALA A 541 -8.65 -1.86 -51.95
N GLU A 542 -8.53 -1.92 -50.64
CA GLU A 542 -8.49 -3.18 -49.88
C GLU A 542 -9.89 -3.84 -49.75
N TRP A 543 -10.93 -3.05 -49.80
CA TRP A 543 -12.32 -3.51 -49.63
C TRP A 543 -13.07 -3.74 -50.92
N SER A 544 -12.71 -3.05 -52.00
CA SER A 544 -13.40 -3.14 -53.29
C SER A 544 -13.65 -4.59 -53.77
N PRO A 545 -12.67 -5.56 -53.63
CA PRO A 545 -12.91 -6.95 -54.03
C PRO A 545 -14.00 -7.69 -53.21
N LYS A 546 -14.43 -7.12 -52.08
CA LYS A 546 -15.51 -7.71 -51.28
C LYS A 546 -16.85 -7.71 -51.98
N LEU A 547 -17.13 -6.70 -52.79
CA LEU A 547 -18.38 -6.61 -53.51
C LEU A 547 -18.58 -7.71 -54.57
N GLU A 548 -17.50 -8.42 -54.94
CA GLU A 548 -17.56 -9.58 -55.83
C GLU A 548 -17.94 -10.87 -55.08
N LYS A 549 -17.88 -10.87 -53.74
CA LYS A 549 -18.24 -12.04 -52.94
C LYS A 549 -19.74 -12.15 -52.77
N THR A 550 -20.28 -13.34 -52.98
CA THR A 550 -21.73 -13.63 -52.93
C THR A 550 -22.38 -13.26 -51.59
N TYR A 551 -21.62 -13.29 -50.50
CA TYR A 551 -22.13 -12.94 -49.17
C TYR A 551 -22.09 -11.43 -48.87
N PHE A 552 -21.58 -10.56 -49.76
CA PHE A 552 -21.73 -9.09 -49.72
C PHE A 552 -22.91 -8.60 -50.59
N SER A 553 -23.99 -9.34 -50.58
CA SER A 553 -25.24 -8.93 -51.29
C SER A 553 -25.93 -7.75 -50.58
N ASP A 554 -26.76 -7.02 -51.31
CA ASP A 554 -27.52 -5.88 -50.78
C ASP A 554 -28.39 -6.28 -49.58
N THR A 555 -28.99 -7.47 -49.64
CA THR A 555 -29.76 -8.04 -48.52
C THR A 555 -28.93 -8.25 -47.28
N ASN A 556 -27.72 -8.79 -47.42
CA ASN A 556 -26.83 -9.03 -46.28
C ASN A 556 -26.22 -7.74 -45.71
N ILE A 557 -25.94 -6.76 -46.57
CA ILE A 557 -25.52 -5.41 -46.16
C ILE A 557 -26.63 -4.73 -45.37
N ALA A 558 -27.88 -4.74 -45.88
CA ALA A 558 -29.02 -4.18 -45.17
C ALA A 558 -29.29 -4.84 -43.82
N ALA A 559 -29.19 -6.17 -43.76
CA ALA A 559 -29.30 -6.92 -42.49
C ALA A 559 -28.18 -6.55 -41.52
N ALA A 560 -26.94 -6.34 -41.99
CA ALA A 560 -25.82 -5.92 -41.17
C ALA A 560 -25.96 -4.47 -40.67
N ILE A 561 -26.52 -3.54 -41.45
CA ILE A 561 -26.86 -2.18 -41.01
C ILE A 561 -27.82 -2.26 -39.82
N ASN A 562 -28.96 -2.94 -39.98
CA ASN A 562 -29.95 -3.09 -38.91
C ASN A 562 -29.36 -3.71 -37.65
N LYS A 563 -28.51 -4.73 -37.81
CA LYS A 563 -27.86 -5.43 -36.69
C LYS A 563 -26.81 -4.56 -35.99
N SER A 564 -26.01 -3.80 -36.74
CA SER A 564 -25.03 -2.86 -36.20
C SER A 564 -25.71 -1.75 -35.40
N GLN A 565 -26.76 -1.13 -35.95
CA GLN A 565 -27.53 -0.06 -35.28
C GLN A 565 -28.26 -0.57 -34.03
N ALA A 566 -28.72 -1.83 -34.02
CA ALA A 566 -29.33 -2.45 -32.85
C ALA A 566 -28.29 -2.73 -31.72
N PHE A 567 -27.07 -3.12 -32.07
CA PHE A 567 -26.01 -3.42 -31.11
C PHE A 567 -25.29 -2.16 -30.64
N PHE A 568 -25.13 -1.17 -31.48
CA PHE A 568 -24.34 0.05 -31.25
C PHE A 568 -25.17 1.29 -31.58
N PRO A 569 -26.26 1.57 -30.83
CA PRO A 569 -27.07 2.74 -31.06
C PRO A 569 -26.21 4.00 -30.88
N GLU A 570 -26.31 4.93 -31.85
CA GLU A 570 -25.69 6.24 -31.71
C GLU A 570 -26.25 6.97 -30.48
N LYS A 571 -25.36 7.56 -29.66
CA LYS A 571 -25.76 8.40 -28.53
C LYS A 571 -25.98 9.84 -28.96
#